data_ea2dbd0a9f898327b6dd571ecc9ad80e
#
_entry.id   ea2dbd0a9f898327b6dd571ecc9ad80e
#
_cell.length_a   1.000
_cell.length_b   1.000
_cell.length_c   1.000
_cell.angle_alpha   90.00
_cell.angle_beta   90.00
_cell.angle_gamma   90.00
#
_symmetry.space_group_name_H-M   'P 1'
#
loop_
_entity.id
_entity.type
_entity.pdbx_description
1 polymer ?
#
loop_
_entity_poly.entity_id
_entity_poly.type
_entity_poly.pdbx_seq_one_letter_code
_entity_poly.pdbx_strand_id
1 'polypeptide(L)'
;KYQQEFYEFPAAKRNHHAFANGLAYHTVSMLRLGKAIAKEYPEINTSLLYAGIILHDLGKVLELSGAITTEYTVAGNLIGHLVLVDEEITKACLALKIDDREEDVVVLRHMVLAHHGLLEYGSPVRPRIMEAEILHQIDTMDASIQMMLGAIRQTQPGEYTERIFGLDNRSFYVP
;
A
#
# COMPACT_ATOMS: atom_id res chain seq x y z
N LYS A 1 16.20 -9.28 1.71
CA LYS A 1 16.75 -8.50 0.61
C LYS A 1 16.47 -7.05 0.94
N TYR A 2 15.42 -6.45 0.87
CA TYR A 2 15.09 -5.03 0.97
C TYR A 2 14.76 -4.52 2.39
N GLN A 3 15.29 -5.12 3.44
CA GLN A 3 14.91 -4.82 4.83
C GLN A 3 15.24 -3.38 5.22
N GLN A 4 16.41 -2.89 4.87
CA GLN A 4 16.83 -1.54 5.23
C GLN A 4 15.98 -0.50 4.50
N GLU A 5 15.83 -0.63 3.19
CA GLU A 5 15.04 0.27 2.36
C GLU A 5 13.56 0.28 2.79
N PHE A 6 13.00 -0.88 3.13
CA PHE A 6 11.63 -0.98 3.63
C PHE A 6 11.40 -0.17 4.91
N TYR A 7 12.39 -0.14 5.81
CA TYR A 7 12.29 0.66 7.04
C TYR A 7 12.55 2.14 6.81
N GLU A 8 13.38 2.52 5.85
CA GLU A 8 13.83 3.89 5.66
C GLU A 8 12.99 4.69 4.65
N PHE A 9 12.38 4.03 3.68
CA PHE A 9 11.70 4.69 2.56
C PHE A 9 10.33 5.26 2.94
N PRO A 10 9.93 6.36 2.27
CA PRO A 10 8.56 6.86 2.34
C PRO A 10 7.60 5.93 1.57
N ALA A 11 6.31 5.98 1.91
CA ALA A 11 5.29 5.27 1.17
C ALA A 11 4.85 6.01 -0.12
N ALA A 12 5.15 7.30 -0.23
CA ALA A 12 4.82 8.10 -1.41
C ALA A 12 5.77 9.30 -1.55
N LYS A 13 5.87 9.86 -2.78
CA LYS A 13 6.66 11.08 -3.03
C LYS A 13 6.05 12.35 -2.41
N ARG A 14 4.73 12.49 -2.37
CA ARG A 14 4.04 13.75 -1.99
C ARG A 14 2.78 13.61 -1.15
N ASN A 15 2.16 12.46 -1.09
CA ASN A 15 0.85 12.28 -0.44
C ASN A 15 0.98 11.72 0.99
N HIS A 16 0.10 10.79 1.37
CA HIS A 16 0.15 10.12 2.66
C HIS A 16 1.49 9.41 2.87
N HIS A 17 1.99 9.43 4.08
CA HIS A 17 3.26 8.80 4.48
C HIS A 17 4.51 9.21 3.66
N ALA A 18 4.52 10.42 3.08
CA ALA A 18 5.66 10.98 2.34
C ALA A 18 6.74 11.52 3.30
N PHE A 19 7.19 10.69 4.23
CA PHE A 19 8.25 10.98 5.20
C PHE A 19 9.14 9.74 5.39
N ALA A 20 10.34 9.93 5.93
CA ALA A 20 11.25 8.83 6.24
C ALA A 20 10.55 7.79 7.14
N ASN A 21 10.71 6.50 6.84
CA ASN A 21 10.02 5.39 7.49
C ASN A 21 8.51 5.28 7.18
N GLY A 22 8.00 6.08 6.25
CA GLY A 22 6.57 6.12 5.90
C GLY A 22 6.02 4.78 5.42
N LEU A 23 6.80 4.02 4.65
CA LEU A 23 6.42 2.70 4.13
C LEU A 23 6.20 1.68 5.26
N ALA A 24 7.14 1.60 6.20
CA ALA A 24 7.01 0.71 7.35
C ALA A 24 5.85 1.15 8.28
N TYR A 25 5.69 2.46 8.49
CA TYR A 25 4.59 2.98 9.30
C TYR A 25 3.23 2.63 8.70
N HIS A 26 3.03 2.87 7.41
CA HIS A 26 1.83 2.51 6.66
C HIS A 26 1.53 1.01 6.78
N THR A 27 2.51 0.16 6.47
CA THR A 27 2.36 -1.30 6.57
C THR A 27 1.94 -1.75 7.98
N VAL A 28 2.54 -1.20 9.03
CA VAL A 28 2.18 -1.53 10.43
C VAL A 28 0.77 -1.04 10.77
N SER A 29 0.37 0.15 10.30
CA SER A 29 -0.99 0.67 10.46
C SER A 29 -2.01 -0.28 9.82
N MET A 30 -1.77 -0.67 8.57
CA MET A 30 -2.62 -1.62 7.85
C MET A 30 -2.68 -3.00 8.50
N LEU A 31 -1.57 -3.51 9.06
CA LEU A 31 -1.56 -4.78 9.80
C LEU A 31 -2.44 -4.71 11.05
N ARG A 32 -2.47 -3.59 11.76
CA ARG A 32 -3.36 -3.38 12.91
C ARG A 32 -4.83 -3.38 12.51
N LEU A 33 -5.16 -2.71 11.41
CA LEU A 33 -6.50 -2.70 10.83
C LEU A 33 -6.91 -4.09 10.34
N GLY A 34 -6.05 -4.76 9.58
CA GLY A 34 -6.28 -6.13 9.10
C GLY A 34 -6.49 -7.13 10.22
N LYS A 35 -5.72 -6.99 11.33
CA LYS A 35 -5.91 -7.82 12.53
C LYS A 35 -7.28 -7.60 13.17
N ALA A 36 -7.76 -6.37 13.25
CA ALA A 36 -9.07 -6.06 13.82
C ALA A 36 -10.19 -6.64 12.95
N ILE A 37 -10.09 -6.50 11.63
CA ILE A 37 -11.06 -7.05 10.68
C ILE A 37 -11.07 -8.57 10.71
N ALA A 38 -9.89 -9.23 10.68
CA ALA A 38 -9.81 -10.69 10.74
C ALA A 38 -10.32 -11.28 12.06
N LYS A 39 -10.32 -10.51 13.14
CA LYS A 39 -10.94 -10.92 14.41
C LYS A 39 -12.47 -10.92 14.35
N GLU A 40 -13.04 -9.99 13.61
CA GLU A 40 -14.49 -9.86 13.44
C GLU A 40 -15.05 -10.85 12.40
N TYR A 41 -14.27 -11.18 11.38
CA TYR A 41 -14.65 -12.05 10.27
C TYR A 41 -13.70 -13.27 10.19
N PRO A 42 -14.02 -14.38 10.89
CA PRO A 42 -13.14 -15.56 10.99
C PRO A 42 -12.99 -16.33 9.67
N GLU A 43 -13.80 -16.05 8.65
CA GLU A 43 -13.70 -16.63 7.32
C GLU A 43 -12.49 -16.14 6.52
N ILE A 44 -11.88 -15.01 6.95
CA ILE A 44 -10.72 -14.42 6.29
C ILE A 44 -9.50 -15.32 6.46
N ASN A 45 -8.82 -15.62 5.36
CA ASN A 45 -7.47 -16.19 5.41
C ASN A 45 -6.48 -15.13 5.93
N THR A 46 -6.33 -15.10 7.25
CA THR A 46 -5.49 -14.10 7.96
C THR A 46 -4.04 -14.13 7.49
N SER A 47 -3.49 -15.30 7.19
CA SER A 47 -2.10 -15.42 6.72
C SER A 47 -1.92 -14.78 5.34
N LEU A 48 -2.86 -15.01 4.43
CA LEU A 48 -2.87 -14.40 3.10
C LEU A 48 -3.05 -12.88 3.18
N LEU A 49 -4.01 -12.42 4.00
CA LEU A 49 -4.23 -10.98 4.20
C LEU A 49 -2.96 -10.29 4.71
N TYR A 50 -2.28 -10.85 5.71
CA TYR A 50 -1.04 -10.28 6.24
C TYR A 50 0.10 -10.31 5.22
N ALA A 51 0.24 -11.39 4.46
CA ALA A 51 1.23 -11.47 3.39
C ALA A 51 0.98 -10.39 2.33
N GLY A 52 -0.27 -10.21 1.90
CA GLY A 52 -0.67 -9.14 0.99
C GLY A 52 -0.34 -7.74 1.54
N ILE A 53 -0.70 -7.46 2.81
CA ILE A 53 -0.40 -6.18 3.47
C ILE A 53 1.11 -5.92 3.54
N ILE A 54 1.94 -6.92 3.84
CA ILE A 54 3.39 -6.74 3.95
C ILE A 54 4.03 -6.47 2.58
N LEU A 55 3.49 -7.08 1.52
CA LEU A 55 4.12 -7.06 0.21
C LEU A 55 3.54 -6.01 -0.75
N HIS A 56 2.29 -5.53 -0.56
CA HIS A 56 1.60 -4.71 -1.56
C HIS A 56 2.44 -3.54 -2.06
N ASP A 57 3.08 -2.83 -1.17
CA ASP A 57 3.85 -1.64 -1.42
C ASP A 57 5.38 -1.84 -1.40
N LEU A 58 5.86 -3.07 -1.19
CA LEU A 58 7.30 -3.34 -1.15
C LEU A 58 8.03 -2.91 -2.43
N GLY A 59 7.35 -2.93 -3.57
CA GLY A 59 7.90 -2.44 -4.84
C GLY A 59 8.32 -0.97 -4.83
N LYS A 60 7.84 -0.18 -3.88
CA LYS A 60 8.24 1.24 -3.72
C LYS A 60 9.72 1.42 -3.40
N VAL A 61 10.37 0.43 -2.81
CA VAL A 61 11.84 0.46 -2.61
C VAL A 61 12.63 0.34 -3.93
N LEU A 62 11.97 -0.07 -5.01
CA LEU A 62 12.52 -0.12 -6.38
C LEU A 62 12.01 1.03 -7.24
N GLU A 63 10.80 1.50 -6.94
CA GLU A 63 10.14 2.60 -7.63
C GLU A 63 10.79 3.94 -7.29
N LEU A 64 11.21 4.13 -6.04
CA LEU A 64 11.76 5.38 -5.51
C LEU A 64 13.27 5.31 -5.36
N SER A 65 13.96 6.46 -5.48
CA SER A 65 15.42 6.52 -5.50
C SER A 65 16.07 6.63 -4.11
N GLY A 66 15.31 6.91 -3.07
CA GLY A 66 15.86 7.08 -1.71
C GLY A 66 14.89 7.68 -0.70
N ALA A 67 15.33 7.66 0.56
CA ALA A 67 14.50 8.02 1.70
C ALA A 67 14.37 9.55 1.93
N ILE A 68 15.34 10.35 1.48
CA ILE A 68 15.41 11.79 1.78
C ILE A 68 15.08 12.62 0.55
N THR A 69 15.78 12.41 -0.56
CA THR A 69 15.47 13.05 -1.83
C THR A 69 14.76 12.04 -2.71
N THR A 70 13.44 11.98 -2.57
CA THR A 70 12.63 10.95 -3.20
C THR A 70 12.26 11.34 -4.62
N GLU A 71 12.86 10.68 -5.60
CA GLU A 71 12.53 10.77 -7.02
C GLU A 71 12.11 9.39 -7.54
N TYR A 72 11.38 9.35 -8.65
CA TYR A 72 11.10 8.07 -9.32
C TYR A 72 12.35 7.57 -10.05
N THR A 73 12.66 6.29 -9.90
CA THR A 73 13.63 5.62 -10.77
C THR A 73 13.07 5.49 -12.19
N VAL A 74 13.92 5.14 -13.15
CA VAL A 74 13.44 4.85 -14.53
C VAL A 74 12.44 3.69 -14.51
N ALA A 75 12.74 2.63 -13.78
CA ALA A 75 11.83 1.49 -13.62
C ALA A 75 10.54 1.91 -12.91
N GLY A 76 10.63 2.76 -11.88
CA GLY A 76 9.47 3.28 -11.18
C GLY A 76 8.52 4.06 -12.08
N ASN A 77 9.06 4.93 -12.94
CA ASN A 77 8.26 5.72 -13.88
C ASN A 77 7.63 4.89 -15.02
N LEU A 78 8.33 3.87 -15.51
CA LEU A 78 7.92 3.15 -16.72
C LEU A 78 7.16 1.86 -16.43
N ILE A 79 7.38 1.26 -15.25
CA ILE A 79 6.82 -0.06 -14.88
C ILE A 79 5.86 0.06 -13.68
N GLY A 80 6.25 0.85 -12.66
CA GLY A 80 5.46 1.02 -11.44
C GLY A 80 5.66 -0.11 -10.41
N HIS A 81 5.41 0.21 -9.12
CA HIS A 81 5.71 -0.69 -8.01
C HIS A 81 4.90 -1.99 -8.00
N LEU A 82 3.65 -2.02 -8.53
CA LEU A 82 2.85 -3.23 -8.59
C LEU A 82 3.56 -4.33 -9.38
N VAL A 83 4.07 -3.98 -10.56
CA VAL A 83 4.76 -4.93 -11.43
C VAL A 83 6.14 -5.25 -10.87
N LEU A 84 6.87 -4.25 -10.34
CA LEU A 84 8.19 -4.45 -9.76
C LEU A 84 8.15 -5.43 -8.57
N VAL A 85 7.15 -5.37 -7.70
CA VAL A 85 7.01 -6.33 -6.59
C VAL A 85 6.54 -7.71 -7.08
N ASP A 86 5.68 -7.78 -8.09
CA ASP A 86 5.27 -9.06 -8.70
C ASP A 86 6.47 -9.80 -9.31
N GLU A 87 7.38 -9.08 -9.98
CA GLU A 87 8.66 -9.63 -10.43
C GLU A 87 9.52 -10.16 -9.27
N GLU A 88 9.59 -9.44 -8.14
CA GLU A 88 10.37 -9.88 -6.98
C GLU A 88 9.76 -11.12 -6.32
N ILE A 89 8.44 -11.26 -6.30
CA ILE A 89 7.77 -12.49 -5.85
C ILE A 89 8.17 -13.65 -6.78
N THR A 90 8.11 -13.47 -8.09
CA THR A 90 8.52 -14.51 -9.07
C THR A 90 10.00 -14.89 -8.91
N LYS A 91 10.89 -13.90 -8.73
CA LYS A 91 12.32 -14.16 -8.45
C LYS A 91 12.53 -14.92 -7.14
N ALA A 92 11.75 -14.61 -6.10
CA ALA A 92 11.79 -15.34 -4.82
C ALA A 92 11.33 -16.79 -4.97
N CYS A 93 10.24 -17.03 -5.71
CA CYS A 93 9.78 -18.39 -6.02
C CYS A 93 10.87 -19.20 -6.73
N LEU A 94 11.52 -18.62 -7.73
CA LEU A 94 12.63 -19.29 -8.43
C LEU A 94 13.78 -19.63 -7.48
N ALA A 95 14.18 -18.71 -6.61
CA ALA A 95 15.25 -18.93 -5.65
C ALA A 95 14.93 -20.01 -4.60
N LEU A 96 13.65 -20.11 -4.22
CA LEU A 96 13.14 -21.08 -3.25
C LEU A 96 12.72 -22.40 -3.90
N LYS A 97 12.78 -22.50 -5.23
CA LYS A 97 12.32 -23.66 -6.02
C LYS A 97 10.83 -23.96 -5.82
N ILE A 98 10.02 -22.91 -5.71
CA ILE A 98 8.57 -22.95 -5.66
C ILE A 98 8.06 -22.66 -7.08
N ASP A 99 7.06 -23.41 -7.55
CA ASP A 99 6.40 -23.11 -8.83
C ASP A 99 5.58 -21.83 -8.67
N ASP A 100 5.87 -20.80 -9.46
CA ASP A 100 5.16 -19.52 -9.44
C ASP A 100 3.71 -19.60 -9.96
N ARG A 101 3.30 -20.76 -10.44
CA ARG A 101 1.93 -21.10 -10.87
C ARG A 101 1.13 -21.85 -9.81
N GLU A 102 1.72 -22.22 -8.69
CA GLU A 102 0.97 -22.77 -7.57
C GLU A 102 -0.13 -21.80 -7.13
N GLU A 103 -1.30 -22.32 -6.79
CA GLU A 103 -2.48 -21.51 -6.48
C GLU A 103 -2.22 -20.47 -5.40
N ASP A 104 -1.53 -20.83 -4.32
CA ASP A 104 -1.19 -19.90 -3.23
C ASP A 104 -0.30 -18.74 -3.70
N VAL A 105 0.63 -19.00 -4.62
CA VAL A 105 1.49 -17.97 -5.21
C VAL A 105 0.69 -17.06 -6.13
N VAL A 106 -0.17 -17.64 -6.98
CA VAL A 106 -1.04 -16.87 -7.89
C VAL A 106 -1.98 -15.98 -7.10
N VAL A 107 -2.56 -16.48 -6.00
CA VAL A 107 -3.44 -15.72 -5.11
C VAL A 107 -2.68 -14.59 -4.42
N LEU A 108 -1.46 -14.82 -3.92
CA LEU A 108 -0.62 -13.76 -3.33
C LEU A 108 -0.25 -12.69 -4.37
N ARG A 109 0.13 -13.07 -5.57
CA ARG A 109 0.40 -12.15 -6.69
C ARG A 109 -0.84 -11.33 -7.05
N HIS A 110 -2.03 -11.96 -7.04
CA HIS A 110 -3.29 -11.25 -7.23
C HIS A 110 -3.53 -10.19 -6.13
N MET A 111 -3.25 -10.49 -4.87
CA MET A 111 -3.33 -9.53 -3.77
C MET A 111 -2.55 -8.24 -4.09
N VAL A 112 -1.29 -8.41 -4.50
CA VAL A 112 -0.38 -7.32 -4.81
C VAL A 112 -0.81 -6.55 -6.06
N LEU A 113 -1.11 -7.24 -7.16
CA LEU A 113 -1.47 -6.60 -8.43
C LEU A 113 -2.84 -5.89 -8.39
N ALA A 114 -3.74 -6.32 -7.52
CA ALA A 114 -5.10 -5.79 -7.44
C ALA A 114 -5.29 -4.72 -6.35
N HIS A 115 -4.28 -4.43 -5.50
CA HIS A 115 -4.51 -3.63 -4.28
C HIS A 115 -4.95 -2.18 -4.53
N HIS A 116 -4.62 -1.56 -5.66
CA HIS A 116 -5.18 -0.25 -6.01
C HIS A 116 -6.68 -0.30 -6.37
N GLY A 117 -7.26 -1.48 -6.57
CA GLY A 117 -8.69 -1.71 -6.74
C GLY A 117 -9.23 -1.35 -8.11
N LEU A 118 -8.87 -0.21 -8.66
CA LEU A 118 -9.37 0.30 -9.93
C LEU A 118 -8.30 0.22 -11.03
N LEU A 119 -8.76 -0.05 -12.26
CA LEU A 119 -7.87 -0.10 -13.43
C LEU A 119 -7.24 1.26 -13.71
N GLU A 120 -7.97 2.33 -13.44
CA GLU A 120 -7.53 3.72 -13.59
C GLU A 120 -6.37 4.08 -12.64
N TYR A 121 -6.21 3.31 -11.56
CA TYR A 121 -5.12 3.48 -10.60
C TYR A 121 -3.94 2.51 -10.84
N GLY A 122 -3.96 1.81 -11.98
CA GLY A 122 -2.85 0.98 -12.44
C GLY A 122 -2.95 -0.50 -12.06
N SER A 123 -3.99 -0.93 -11.34
CA SER A 123 -4.23 -2.38 -11.14
C SER A 123 -4.61 -3.04 -12.47
N PRO A 124 -3.91 -4.10 -12.92
CA PRO A 124 -4.26 -4.79 -14.17
C PRO A 124 -5.60 -5.53 -14.08
N VAL A 125 -6.02 -5.86 -12.87
CA VAL A 125 -7.31 -6.51 -12.56
C VAL A 125 -7.86 -5.93 -11.26
N ARG A 126 -9.18 -5.95 -11.10
CA ARG A 126 -9.83 -5.63 -9.82
C ARG A 126 -9.69 -6.78 -8.83
N PRO A 127 -9.79 -6.53 -7.51
CA PRO A 127 -9.85 -7.59 -6.50
C PRO A 127 -10.93 -8.64 -6.83
N ARG A 128 -10.57 -9.92 -6.72
CA ARG A 128 -11.43 -11.06 -7.04
C ARG A 128 -11.54 -12.07 -5.91
N ILE A 129 -10.89 -11.80 -4.78
CA ILE A 129 -10.99 -12.57 -3.54
C ILE A 129 -11.23 -11.62 -2.38
N MET A 130 -11.78 -12.13 -1.30
CA MET A 130 -12.16 -11.33 -0.13
C MET A 130 -10.97 -10.58 0.47
N GLU A 131 -9.85 -11.26 0.64
CA GLU A 131 -8.63 -10.68 1.23
C GLU A 131 -8.05 -9.55 0.36
N ALA A 132 -8.12 -9.66 -0.97
CA ALA A 132 -7.66 -8.61 -1.87
C ALA A 132 -8.57 -7.36 -1.83
N GLU A 133 -9.89 -7.56 -1.72
CA GLU A 133 -10.83 -6.45 -1.53
C GLU A 133 -10.61 -5.78 -0.17
N ILE A 134 -10.41 -6.56 0.89
CA ILE A 134 -10.12 -6.02 2.23
C ILE A 134 -8.80 -5.25 2.21
N LEU A 135 -7.75 -5.77 1.57
CA LEU A 135 -6.47 -5.08 1.42
C LEU A 135 -6.67 -3.71 0.75
N HIS A 136 -7.38 -3.66 -0.38
CA HIS A 136 -7.70 -2.42 -1.09
C HIS A 136 -8.45 -1.40 -0.20
N GLN A 137 -9.45 -1.85 0.55
CA GLN A 137 -10.24 -0.98 1.43
C GLN A 137 -9.41 -0.46 2.61
N ILE A 138 -8.58 -1.29 3.21
CA ILE A 138 -7.70 -0.89 4.32
C ILE A 138 -6.66 0.13 3.83
N ASP A 139 -6.05 -0.08 2.67
CA ASP A 139 -5.08 0.82 2.06
C ASP A 139 -5.70 2.19 1.78
N THR A 140 -6.84 2.20 1.09
CA THR A 140 -7.61 3.43 0.81
C THR A 140 -8.00 4.16 2.09
N MET A 141 -8.41 3.44 3.12
CA MET A 141 -8.82 4.00 4.40
C MET A 141 -7.64 4.62 5.15
N ASP A 142 -6.51 3.90 5.27
CA ASP A 142 -5.32 4.39 5.96
C ASP A 142 -4.77 5.63 5.26
N ALA A 143 -4.64 5.60 3.93
CA ALA A 143 -4.22 6.73 3.12
C ALA A 143 -5.13 7.96 3.32
N SER A 144 -6.44 7.76 3.30
CA SER A 144 -7.44 8.82 3.49
C SER A 144 -7.36 9.45 4.88
N ILE A 145 -7.25 8.62 5.92
CA ILE A 145 -7.13 9.10 7.31
C ILE A 145 -5.85 9.91 7.48
N GLN A 146 -4.73 9.48 6.94
CA GLN A 146 -3.45 10.20 7.07
C GLN A 146 -3.49 11.56 6.34
N MET A 147 -4.10 11.62 5.16
CA MET A 147 -4.29 12.91 4.46
C MET A 147 -5.17 13.86 5.28
N MET A 148 -6.28 13.36 5.85
CA MET A 148 -7.16 14.15 6.73
C MET A 148 -6.42 14.62 7.98
N LEU A 149 -5.69 13.74 8.67
CA LEU A 149 -4.92 14.09 9.87
C LEU A 149 -3.87 15.17 9.58
N GLY A 150 -3.20 15.09 8.43
CA GLY A 150 -2.25 16.11 7.99
C GLY A 150 -2.88 17.50 7.87
N ALA A 151 -4.06 17.58 7.26
CA ALA A 151 -4.80 18.85 7.09
C ALA A 151 -5.41 19.34 8.43
N ILE A 152 -6.00 18.45 9.21
CA ILE A 152 -6.63 18.79 10.51
C ILE A 152 -5.60 19.39 11.48
N ARG A 153 -4.38 18.86 11.54
CA ARG A 153 -3.32 19.38 12.41
C ARG A 153 -2.90 20.82 12.11
N GLN A 154 -3.22 21.33 10.93
CA GLN A 154 -2.92 22.68 10.46
C GLN A 154 -4.13 23.62 10.51
N THR A 155 -5.29 23.13 10.97
CA THR A 155 -6.56 23.85 10.97
C THR A 155 -7.00 24.11 12.41
N GLN A 156 -7.54 25.32 12.67
CA GLN A 156 -8.07 25.67 13.98
C GLN A 156 -9.44 25.01 14.21
N PRO A 157 -9.79 24.66 15.47
CA PRO A 157 -11.15 24.22 15.80
C PRO A 157 -12.19 25.27 15.37
N GLY A 158 -13.31 24.81 14.82
CA GLY A 158 -14.37 25.65 14.28
C GLY A 158 -14.19 26.04 12.81
N GLU A 159 -13.11 25.61 12.16
CA GLU A 159 -12.82 25.94 10.75
C GLU A 159 -12.83 24.68 9.86
N TYR A 160 -12.86 24.92 8.54
CA TYR A 160 -12.65 23.87 7.54
C TYR A 160 -11.19 23.79 7.13
N THR A 161 -10.70 22.57 6.91
CA THR A 161 -9.37 22.35 6.31
C THR A 161 -9.27 22.98 4.92
N GLU A 162 -8.05 23.17 4.45
CA GLU A 162 -7.83 23.35 3.01
C GLU A 162 -8.35 22.13 2.23
N ARG A 163 -8.56 22.32 0.92
CA ARG A 163 -9.00 21.25 0.02
C ARG A 163 -7.91 20.19 -0.12
N ILE A 164 -8.26 18.95 0.11
CA ILE A 164 -7.33 17.81 0.00
C ILE A 164 -7.49 17.19 -1.40
N PHE A 165 -6.49 17.38 -2.25
CA PHE A 165 -6.52 16.90 -3.64
C PHE A 165 -6.81 15.39 -3.74
N GLY A 166 -6.11 14.56 -2.94
CA GLY A 166 -6.29 13.10 -2.91
C GLY A 166 -7.62 12.62 -2.32
N LEU A 167 -8.49 13.53 -1.87
CA LEU A 167 -9.84 13.27 -1.37
C LEU A 167 -10.89 14.07 -2.14
N ASP A 168 -10.82 14.05 -3.46
CA ASP A 168 -11.75 14.72 -4.39
C ASP A 168 -11.86 16.23 -4.15
N ASN A 169 -10.78 16.86 -3.73
CA ASN A 169 -10.73 18.28 -3.36
C ASN A 169 -11.74 18.67 -2.26
N ARG A 170 -12.08 17.75 -1.37
CA ARG A 170 -12.97 18.01 -0.22
C ARG A 170 -12.24 18.71 0.90
N SER A 171 -12.95 19.55 1.64
CA SER A 171 -12.54 20.14 2.92
C SER A 171 -13.30 19.44 4.06
N PHE A 172 -12.67 19.35 5.23
CA PHE A 172 -13.24 18.71 6.40
C PHE A 172 -13.35 19.72 7.55
N TYR A 173 -14.52 19.76 8.20
CA TYR A 173 -14.72 20.59 9.39
C TYR A 173 -13.99 20.00 10.59
N VAL A 174 -13.31 20.87 11.35
CA VAL A 174 -12.62 20.49 12.59
C VAL A 174 -13.50 20.97 13.77
N PRO A 175 -14.16 20.04 14.49
CA PRO A 175 -15.07 20.38 15.59
C PRO A 175 -14.32 20.94 16.80
#